data_f0552a47db61f4d943e3bbcb773532ea
#
_entry.id   f0552a47db61f4d943e3bbcb773532ea
#
_cell.length_a   1.000
_cell.length_b   1.000
_cell.length_c   1.000
_cell.angle_alpha   90.00
_cell.angle_beta   90.00
_cell.angle_gamma   90.00
#
_symmetry.space_group_name_H-M   'P 1'
#
loop_
_entity.id
_entity.type
_entity.pdbx_description
1 polymer ?
#
loop_
_entity_poly.entity_id
_entity_poly.type
_entity_poly.pdbx_seq_one_letter_code
_entity_poly.pdbx_strand_id
1 'polypeptide(L)'
;MVIENPGYRALPLCSAPFPATQAFFSMTDAPDTPDTIQEPRCWSDGRWTAQVIKNEDDDGWAVSMTLKGEAEPALVGPWTMGRDKKNPKPLDVSAFHTLVKTASEVVRRHEQQLHAQLNKSVHITTADGQRLRVALAIVPDEEGATATLSAQDELGEELARASAPPTFKLTPASAAAWAEGGFQRVR
;
A
#
# COMPACT_ATOMS: atom_id res chain seq x y z
N MET A 1 -3.74 16.93 5.70
CA MET A 1 -4.87 17.29 4.85
C MET A 1 -5.37 15.99 4.29
N VAL A 2 -6.30 15.38 5.02
CA VAL A 2 -6.92 14.10 4.66
C VAL A 2 -7.90 14.41 3.53
N ILE A 3 -7.69 13.82 2.38
CA ILE A 3 -8.70 13.87 1.32
C ILE A 3 -9.67 12.74 1.64
N GLU A 4 -10.71 13.05 2.39
CA GLU A 4 -11.87 12.18 2.47
C GLU A 4 -12.47 12.10 1.07
N ASN A 5 -12.51 10.90 0.54
CA ASN A 5 -13.19 10.59 -0.70
C ASN A 5 -14.60 10.08 -0.34
N PRO A 6 -15.64 10.92 -0.39
CA PRO A 6 -16.98 10.50 -0.04
C PRO A 6 -17.63 9.87 -1.26
N GLY A 7 -17.94 8.59 -1.20
CA GLY A 7 -18.94 8.09 -2.11
C GLY A 7 -18.89 6.67 -2.63
N TYR A 8 -17.93 5.84 -2.22
CA TYR A 8 -18.03 4.43 -2.59
C TYR A 8 -18.87 3.67 -1.57
N ARG A 9 -20.13 3.50 -1.91
CA ARG A 9 -21.03 2.62 -1.18
C ARG A 9 -20.51 1.20 -1.35
N ALA A 10 -19.96 0.64 -0.28
CA ALA A 10 -19.52 -0.75 -0.23
C ALA A 10 -20.68 -1.66 -0.62
N LEU A 11 -20.64 -2.23 -1.81
CA LEU A 11 -21.52 -3.31 -2.18
C LEU A 11 -20.98 -4.60 -1.56
N PRO A 12 -21.86 -5.50 -1.12
CA PRO A 12 -21.45 -6.69 -0.40
C PRO A 12 -20.57 -7.57 -1.30
N LEU A 13 -19.52 -8.10 -0.68
CA LEU A 13 -18.70 -9.19 -1.18
C LEU A 13 -19.58 -10.22 -1.90
N CYS A 14 -19.11 -10.74 -3.04
CA CYS A 14 -19.77 -11.79 -3.81
C CYS A 14 -20.21 -12.93 -2.86
N SER A 15 -21.44 -12.87 -2.39
CA SER A 15 -22.08 -13.93 -1.62
C SER A 15 -22.92 -14.77 -2.55
N ALA A 16 -22.43 -15.95 -2.88
CA ALA A 16 -23.25 -16.99 -3.50
C ALA A 16 -24.25 -17.52 -2.45
N PRO A 17 -25.51 -17.81 -2.80
CA PRO A 17 -26.46 -18.41 -1.89
C PRO A 17 -26.11 -19.90 -1.69
N PHE A 18 -25.82 -20.28 -0.44
CA PHE A 18 -25.71 -21.68 -0.06
C PHE A 18 -27.08 -22.30 0.19
N PRO A 19 -27.41 -23.48 -0.35
CA PRO A 19 -28.48 -24.32 0.18
C PRO A 19 -27.96 -25.08 1.41
N ALA A 20 -28.72 -24.97 2.50
CA ALA A 20 -28.50 -25.73 3.71
C ALA A 20 -28.74 -27.22 3.47
N THR A 21 -27.74 -28.04 3.65
CA THR A 21 -27.91 -29.48 3.98
C THR A 21 -26.82 -29.87 4.95
N GLN A 22 -27.24 -30.25 6.16
CA GLN A 22 -26.40 -30.76 7.21
C GLN A 22 -25.83 -32.13 6.82
N ALA A 23 -24.53 -32.31 6.97
CA ALA A 23 -23.91 -33.60 7.26
C ALA A 23 -22.60 -33.41 8.02
N PHE A 24 -22.56 -34.01 9.21
CA PHE A 24 -21.38 -34.22 10.01
C PHE A 24 -20.25 -34.91 9.21
N PHE A 25 -19.03 -34.48 9.29
CA PHE A 25 -17.86 -35.31 9.64
C PHE A 25 -16.52 -34.66 9.36
N SER A 26 -15.65 -34.75 10.36
CA SER A 26 -14.17 -34.86 10.32
C SER A 26 -13.32 -33.67 9.89
N MET A 27 -12.56 -33.23 10.88
CA MET A 27 -11.28 -32.55 10.74
C MET A 27 -10.41 -33.27 9.72
N THR A 28 -10.21 -32.66 8.60
CA THR A 28 -9.06 -32.92 7.75
C THR A 28 -8.55 -31.55 7.34
N ASP A 29 -7.32 -31.29 7.70
CA ASP A 29 -6.51 -30.17 7.25
C ASP A 29 -6.53 -30.17 5.71
N ALA A 30 -7.48 -29.45 5.15
CA ALA A 30 -7.55 -29.26 3.69
C ALA A 30 -6.56 -28.15 3.36
N PRO A 31 -5.64 -28.33 2.39
CA PRO A 31 -4.80 -27.27 1.91
C PRO A 31 -5.69 -26.12 1.45
N ASP A 32 -5.38 -24.93 1.93
CA ASP A 32 -6.02 -23.67 1.58
C ASP A 32 -5.97 -23.50 0.04
N THR A 33 -6.96 -24.08 -0.63
CA THR A 33 -7.11 -23.94 -2.08
C THR A 33 -7.50 -22.48 -2.28
N PRO A 34 -6.72 -21.66 -2.98
CA PRO A 34 -7.07 -20.27 -3.20
C PRO A 34 -8.46 -20.23 -3.84
N ASP A 35 -9.37 -19.46 -3.24
CA ASP A 35 -10.72 -19.22 -3.76
C ASP A 35 -10.60 -18.55 -5.14
N THR A 36 -10.45 -19.39 -6.15
CA THR A 36 -10.38 -18.93 -7.54
C THR A 36 -11.79 -18.76 -8.06
N ILE A 37 -12.20 -17.51 -8.28
CA ILE A 37 -13.49 -17.16 -8.86
C ILE A 37 -13.26 -16.72 -10.31
N GLN A 38 -14.04 -17.23 -11.24
CA GLN A 38 -13.97 -16.87 -12.66
C GLN A 38 -15.39 -16.64 -13.19
N GLU A 39 -15.93 -15.47 -12.89
CA GLU A 39 -17.24 -15.04 -13.35
C GLU A 39 -17.12 -13.84 -14.31
N PRO A 40 -18.10 -13.60 -15.19
CA PRO A 40 -18.02 -12.50 -16.15
C PRO A 40 -17.79 -11.10 -15.55
N ARG A 41 -18.13 -10.91 -14.28
CA ARG A 41 -17.99 -9.64 -13.58
C ARG A 41 -17.14 -9.70 -12.32
N CYS A 42 -16.66 -10.88 -11.93
CA CYS A 42 -15.84 -11.06 -10.73
C CYS A 42 -14.80 -12.16 -10.97
N TRP A 43 -13.52 -11.81 -10.85
CA TRP A 43 -12.40 -12.73 -10.93
C TRP A 43 -11.55 -12.63 -9.70
N SER A 44 -11.13 -13.78 -9.17
CA SER A 44 -10.18 -13.85 -8.07
C SER A 44 -9.17 -14.97 -8.30
N ASP A 45 -7.90 -14.70 -7.98
CA ASP A 45 -6.81 -15.70 -7.95
C ASP A 45 -6.36 -16.05 -6.52
N GLY A 46 -7.17 -15.66 -5.52
CA GLY A 46 -6.83 -15.81 -4.11
C GLY A 46 -5.94 -14.71 -3.55
N ARG A 47 -5.27 -13.93 -4.38
CA ARG A 47 -4.50 -12.74 -3.99
C ARG A 47 -5.16 -11.44 -4.43
N TRP A 48 -5.67 -11.41 -5.65
CA TRP A 48 -6.33 -10.26 -6.25
C TRP A 48 -7.77 -10.59 -6.58
N THR A 49 -8.66 -9.64 -6.39
CA THR A 49 -10.04 -9.70 -6.84
C THR A 49 -10.32 -8.54 -7.78
N ALA A 50 -10.73 -8.87 -8.99
CA ALA A 50 -11.22 -7.92 -9.99
C ALA A 50 -12.73 -7.95 -10.00
N GLN A 51 -13.38 -6.80 -9.87
CA GLN A 51 -14.84 -6.68 -9.90
C GLN A 51 -15.26 -5.58 -10.87
N VAL A 52 -16.16 -5.91 -11.79
CA VAL A 52 -16.76 -4.93 -12.70
C VAL A 52 -17.96 -4.29 -12.02
N ILE A 53 -17.88 -3.00 -11.79
CA ILE A 53 -18.88 -2.18 -11.08
C ILE A 53 -19.41 -1.07 -11.98
N LYS A 54 -20.53 -0.50 -11.62
CA LYS A 54 -21.00 0.75 -12.23
C LYS A 54 -20.12 1.92 -11.82
N ASN A 55 -19.87 2.86 -12.72
CA ASN A 55 -19.22 4.12 -12.35
C ASN A 55 -20.17 5.01 -11.51
N GLU A 56 -19.62 6.07 -10.94
CA GLU A 56 -20.37 6.98 -10.06
C GLU A 56 -21.57 7.64 -10.74
N ASP A 57 -21.45 7.95 -12.03
CA ASP A 57 -22.49 8.61 -12.79
C ASP A 57 -23.55 7.63 -13.33
N ASP A 58 -23.39 6.33 -13.07
CA ASP A 58 -24.24 5.23 -13.55
C ASP A 58 -24.41 5.14 -15.09
N ASP A 59 -23.53 5.86 -15.81
CA ASP A 59 -23.53 5.95 -17.28
C ASP A 59 -22.50 5.02 -17.93
N GLY A 60 -21.65 4.37 -17.13
CA GLY A 60 -20.57 3.51 -17.57
C GLY A 60 -20.22 2.39 -16.59
N TRP A 61 -19.12 1.73 -16.88
CA TRP A 61 -18.59 0.63 -16.08
C TRP A 61 -17.14 0.94 -15.66
N ALA A 62 -16.80 0.52 -14.46
CA ALA A 62 -15.45 0.55 -13.94
C ALA A 62 -15.04 -0.86 -13.52
N VAL A 63 -13.76 -1.09 -13.39
CA VAL A 63 -13.21 -2.28 -12.76
C VAL A 63 -12.45 -1.86 -11.51
N SER A 64 -12.76 -2.50 -10.40
CA SER A 64 -12.02 -2.35 -9.15
C SER A 64 -11.11 -3.56 -8.95
N MET A 65 -9.89 -3.30 -8.48
CA MET A 65 -8.91 -4.32 -8.13
C MET A 65 -8.61 -4.22 -6.64
N THR A 66 -8.95 -5.25 -5.89
CA THR A 66 -8.74 -5.31 -4.44
C THR A 66 -7.73 -6.39 -4.10
N LEU A 67 -6.77 -6.06 -3.23
CA LEU A 67 -5.83 -7.02 -2.69
C LEU A 67 -6.49 -7.78 -1.54
N LYS A 68 -6.25 -9.08 -1.42
CA LYS A 68 -6.81 -9.89 -0.33
C LYS A 68 -6.39 -9.33 1.03
N GLY A 69 -7.36 -9.09 1.89
CA GLY A 69 -7.16 -8.50 3.21
C GLY A 69 -7.30 -6.98 3.27
N GLU A 70 -7.34 -6.31 2.13
CA GLU A 70 -7.59 -4.87 2.08
C GLU A 70 -9.09 -4.58 1.92
N ALA A 71 -9.57 -3.55 2.62
CA ALA A 71 -10.97 -3.12 2.53
C ALA A 71 -11.21 -2.20 1.34
N GLU A 72 -10.16 -1.50 0.88
CA GLU A 72 -10.24 -0.54 -0.21
C GLU A 72 -9.60 -1.10 -1.49
N PRO A 73 -10.13 -0.77 -2.67
CA PRO A 73 -9.52 -1.18 -3.92
C PRO A 73 -8.18 -0.43 -4.14
N ALA A 74 -7.15 -1.19 -4.50
CA ALA A 74 -5.85 -0.63 -4.86
C ALA A 74 -5.88 0.13 -6.20
N LEU A 75 -6.82 -0.21 -7.07
CA LEU A 75 -7.01 0.42 -8.38
C LEU A 75 -8.49 0.40 -8.75
N VAL A 76 -9.00 1.54 -9.18
CA VAL A 76 -10.28 1.65 -9.88
C VAL A 76 -10.03 2.35 -11.22
N GLY A 77 -10.49 1.76 -12.28
CA GLY A 77 -10.28 2.29 -13.62
C GLY A 77 -11.49 2.08 -14.53
N PRO A 78 -11.61 2.84 -15.62
CA PRO A 78 -12.68 2.69 -16.55
C PRO A 78 -12.63 1.31 -17.21
N TRP A 79 -13.76 0.61 -17.24
CA TRP A 79 -13.89 -0.66 -17.92
C TRP A 79 -14.51 -0.41 -19.29
N THR A 80 -13.69 -0.52 -20.34
CA THR A 80 -14.15 -0.26 -21.71
C THR A 80 -15.23 -1.24 -22.11
N MET A 81 -16.32 -0.68 -22.53
CA MET A 81 -17.47 -1.41 -23.01
C MET A 81 -17.34 -1.65 -24.50
N GLY A 82 -17.87 -2.78 -24.91
CA GLY A 82 -18.23 -2.97 -26.28
C GLY A 82 -19.26 -1.92 -26.74
N ARG A 83 -19.86 -2.09 -27.92
CA ARG A 83 -20.87 -1.16 -28.46
C ARG A 83 -22.13 -0.99 -27.59
N ASP A 84 -22.32 -1.87 -26.62
CA ASP A 84 -23.48 -1.87 -25.72
C ASP A 84 -23.14 -1.32 -24.35
N LYS A 85 -23.65 -0.11 -24.04
CA LYS A 85 -23.49 0.54 -22.75
C LYS A 85 -24.19 -0.19 -21.59
N LYS A 86 -25.15 -1.06 -21.88
CA LYS A 86 -25.92 -1.79 -20.86
C LYS A 86 -25.18 -3.00 -20.32
N ASN A 87 -24.35 -3.63 -21.15
CA ASN A 87 -23.61 -4.83 -20.77
C ASN A 87 -22.11 -4.59 -20.84
N PRO A 88 -21.37 -4.71 -19.73
CA PRO A 88 -19.92 -4.58 -19.75
C PRO A 88 -19.29 -5.76 -20.49
N LYS A 89 -18.13 -5.54 -21.09
CA LYS A 89 -17.30 -6.65 -21.57
C LYS A 89 -17.04 -7.60 -20.41
N PRO A 90 -17.23 -8.92 -20.56
CA PRO A 90 -16.89 -9.87 -19.53
C PRO A 90 -15.38 -9.84 -19.25
N LEU A 91 -15.01 -10.12 -18.00
CA LEU A 91 -13.62 -10.38 -17.66
C LEU A 91 -13.15 -11.67 -18.35
N ASP A 92 -11.96 -11.64 -18.87
CA ASP A 92 -11.26 -12.80 -19.42
C ASP A 92 -9.87 -12.95 -18.79
N VAL A 93 -9.21 -14.08 -19.00
CA VAL A 93 -7.88 -14.39 -18.44
C VAL A 93 -6.88 -13.28 -18.75
N SER A 94 -6.83 -12.82 -20.01
CA SER A 94 -5.88 -11.82 -20.47
C SER A 94 -6.13 -10.46 -19.81
N ALA A 95 -7.40 -10.08 -19.71
CA ALA A 95 -7.80 -8.85 -19.04
C ALA A 95 -7.45 -8.89 -17.55
N PHE A 96 -7.77 -9.98 -16.86
CA PHE A 96 -7.45 -10.16 -15.46
C PHE A 96 -5.94 -10.06 -15.21
N HIS A 97 -5.11 -10.76 -15.97
CA HIS A 97 -3.65 -10.66 -15.84
C HIS A 97 -3.12 -9.24 -16.08
N THR A 98 -3.70 -8.52 -17.03
CA THR A 98 -3.32 -7.12 -17.29
C THR A 98 -3.69 -6.22 -16.11
N LEU A 99 -4.89 -6.42 -15.55
CA LEU A 99 -5.35 -5.68 -14.38
C LEU A 99 -4.47 -5.96 -13.16
N VAL A 100 -4.13 -7.24 -12.89
CA VAL A 100 -3.23 -7.63 -11.80
C VAL A 100 -1.87 -6.96 -11.95
N LYS A 101 -1.29 -6.97 -13.15
CA LYS A 101 -0.01 -6.29 -13.42
C LYS A 101 -0.10 -4.79 -13.12
N THR A 102 -1.16 -4.13 -13.61
CA THR A 102 -1.35 -2.69 -13.39
C THR A 102 -1.57 -2.36 -11.92
N ALA A 103 -2.44 -3.11 -11.24
CA ALA A 103 -2.71 -2.91 -9.82
C ALA A 103 -1.46 -3.15 -8.95
N SER A 104 -0.71 -4.20 -9.24
CA SER A 104 0.56 -4.48 -8.54
C SER A 104 1.58 -3.36 -8.72
N GLU A 105 1.65 -2.75 -9.90
CA GLU A 105 2.52 -1.61 -10.16
C GLU A 105 2.08 -0.36 -9.39
N VAL A 106 0.78 -0.12 -9.28
CA VAL A 106 0.23 1.00 -8.49
C VAL A 106 0.58 0.82 -7.01
N VAL A 107 0.32 -0.37 -6.44
CA VAL A 107 0.67 -0.69 -5.04
C VAL A 107 2.16 -0.49 -4.80
N ARG A 108 3.02 -1.06 -5.66
CA ARG A 108 4.47 -0.93 -5.54
C ARG A 108 4.93 0.52 -5.56
N ARG A 109 4.35 1.36 -6.42
CA ARG A 109 4.67 2.80 -6.45
C ARG A 109 4.24 3.52 -5.18
N HIS A 110 3.05 3.17 -4.68
CA HIS A 110 2.55 3.74 -3.44
C HIS A 110 3.45 3.37 -2.24
N GLU A 111 3.82 2.10 -2.12
CA GLU A 111 4.76 1.63 -1.10
C GLU A 111 6.12 2.33 -1.19
N GLN A 112 6.66 2.50 -2.40
CA GLN A 112 7.92 3.22 -2.61
C GLN A 112 7.82 4.70 -2.21
N GLN A 113 6.70 5.35 -2.54
CA GLN A 113 6.45 6.73 -2.13
C GLN A 113 6.34 6.85 -0.61
N LEU A 114 5.59 5.97 0.02
CA LEU A 114 5.42 5.93 1.47
C LEU A 114 6.78 5.69 2.15
N HIS A 115 7.54 4.71 1.67
CA HIS A 115 8.88 4.44 2.17
C HIS A 115 9.82 5.67 2.04
N ALA A 116 9.79 6.36 0.90
CA ALA A 116 10.59 7.57 0.69
C ALA A 116 10.17 8.74 1.59
N GLN A 117 8.90 8.82 1.96
CA GLN A 117 8.41 9.83 2.90
C GLN A 117 8.82 9.53 4.34
N LEU A 118 8.75 8.26 4.73
CA LEU A 118 9.04 7.79 6.09
C LEU A 118 10.55 7.62 6.34
N ASN A 119 11.35 7.39 5.29
CA ASN A 119 12.79 7.15 5.40
C ASN A 119 13.56 8.16 4.56
N LYS A 120 14.16 9.13 5.23
CA LYS A 120 14.98 10.17 4.59
C LYS A 120 16.42 10.01 5.01
N SER A 121 17.36 10.30 4.13
CA SER A 121 18.78 10.34 4.47
C SER A 121 19.48 11.50 3.77
N VAL A 122 20.46 12.07 4.43
CA VAL A 122 21.35 13.12 3.91
C VAL A 122 22.79 12.75 4.22
N HIS A 123 23.70 13.14 3.33
CA HIS A 123 25.13 13.05 3.57
C HIS A 123 25.63 14.41 3.99
N ILE A 124 26.45 14.44 5.02
CA ILE A 124 27.06 15.65 5.55
C ILE A 124 28.56 15.41 5.71
N THR A 125 29.31 16.51 5.78
CA THR A 125 30.71 16.50 6.23
C THR A 125 30.78 17.36 7.47
N THR A 126 31.26 16.80 8.58
CA THR A 126 31.44 17.52 9.84
C THR A 126 32.61 18.53 9.73
N ALA A 127 32.72 19.43 10.69
CA ALA A 127 33.82 20.39 10.78
C ALA A 127 35.19 19.71 10.82
N ASP A 128 35.28 18.50 11.40
CA ASP A 128 36.48 17.66 11.46
C ASP A 128 36.79 16.91 10.16
N GLY A 129 35.98 17.12 9.10
CA GLY A 129 36.16 16.50 7.80
C GLY A 129 35.60 15.07 7.67
N GLN A 130 34.95 14.55 8.72
CA GLN A 130 34.33 13.23 8.69
C GLN A 130 33.05 13.25 7.83
N ARG A 131 32.91 12.29 6.92
CA ARG A 131 31.67 12.12 6.14
C ARG A 131 30.72 11.20 6.87
N LEU A 132 29.50 11.68 7.06
CA LEU A 132 28.45 10.95 7.76
C LEU A 132 27.21 10.85 6.88
N ARG A 133 26.54 9.72 6.96
CA ARG A 133 25.18 9.54 6.48
C ARG A 133 24.22 9.65 7.66
N VAL A 134 23.41 10.69 7.68
CA VAL A 134 22.35 10.84 8.69
C VAL A 134 21.02 10.41 8.08
N ALA A 135 20.35 9.48 8.75
CA ALA A 135 19.05 8.96 8.33
C ALA A 135 17.98 9.29 9.37
N LEU A 136 16.80 9.63 8.91
CA LEU A 136 15.57 9.80 9.69
C LEU A 136 14.61 8.71 9.29
N ALA A 137 14.24 7.85 10.22
CA ALA A 137 13.19 6.85 10.05
C ALA A 137 11.98 7.24 10.88
N ILE A 138 10.80 7.33 10.25
CA ILE A 138 9.53 7.62 10.89
C ILE A 138 8.72 6.33 10.87
N VAL A 139 8.29 5.87 12.03
CA VAL A 139 7.42 4.70 12.20
C VAL A 139 6.05 5.22 12.65
N PRO A 140 5.02 5.10 11.79
CA PRO A 140 3.66 5.40 12.19
C PRO A 140 3.18 4.38 13.24
N ASP A 141 2.47 4.85 14.24
CA ASP A 141 1.89 4.03 15.30
C ASP A 141 0.45 4.51 15.56
N GLU A 142 -0.40 3.67 16.14
CA GLU A 142 -1.79 4.00 16.45
C GLU A 142 -1.91 5.16 17.45
N GLU A 143 -0.95 5.30 18.37
CA GLU A 143 -0.88 6.38 19.37
C GLU A 143 -0.15 7.63 18.86
N GLY A 144 0.41 7.56 17.66
CA GLY A 144 1.20 8.63 17.04
C GLY A 144 2.46 8.10 16.37
N ALA A 145 3.08 8.94 15.54
CA ALA A 145 4.31 8.55 14.87
C ALA A 145 5.53 8.71 15.77
N THR A 146 6.45 7.77 15.73
CA THR A 146 7.78 7.89 16.34
C THR A 146 8.84 8.13 15.28
N ALA A 147 9.84 8.94 15.58
CA ALA A 147 10.94 9.21 14.65
C ALA A 147 12.29 8.97 15.32
N THR A 148 13.19 8.38 14.55
CA THR A 148 14.55 8.07 14.99
C THR A 148 15.56 8.63 14.01
N LEU A 149 16.55 9.36 14.51
CA LEU A 149 17.74 9.77 13.78
C LEU A 149 18.85 8.75 14.02
N SER A 150 19.58 8.38 12.98
CA SER A 150 20.80 7.59 13.07
C SER A 150 21.91 8.23 12.24
N ALA A 151 23.14 8.15 12.71
CA ALA A 151 24.32 8.57 12.00
C ALA A 151 25.21 7.36 11.73
N GLN A 152 25.66 7.22 10.49
CA GLN A 152 26.57 6.18 10.04
C GLN A 152 27.79 6.82 9.38
N ASP A 153 28.94 6.18 9.55
CA ASP A 153 30.17 6.57 8.86
C ASP A 153 30.22 6.06 7.40
N GLU A 154 31.34 6.26 6.72
CA GLU A 154 31.59 5.79 5.34
C GLU A 154 31.61 4.26 5.24
N LEU A 155 31.90 3.56 6.32
CA LEU A 155 31.93 2.09 6.36
C LEU A 155 30.53 1.51 6.66
N GLY A 156 29.55 2.37 6.97
CA GLY A 156 28.20 1.98 7.33
C GLY A 156 28.04 1.62 8.82
N GLU A 157 29.07 1.88 9.65
CA GLU A 157 28.99 1.68 11.07
C GLU A 157 28.12 2.76 11.73
N GLU A 158 27.18 2.34 12.59
CA GLU A 158 26.32 3.27 13.30
C GLU A 158 27.07 3.93 14.45
N LEU A 159 27.27 5.24 14.34
CA LEU A 159 27.97 6.04 15.34
C LEU A 159 27.04 6.53 16.45
N ALA A 160 25.79 6.81 16.10
CA ALA A 160 24.82 7.35 17.04
C ALA A 160 23.38 7.11 16.59
N ARG A 161 22.49 7.05 17.59
CA ARG A 161 21.04 6.97 17.40
C ARG A 161 20.34 7.84 18.44
N ALA A 162 19.35 8.63 18.00
CA ALA A 162 18.57 9.49 18.88
C ALA A 162 17.10 9.54 18.46
N SER A 163 16.20 9.72 19.42
CA SER A 163 14.80 10.00 19.15
C SER A 163 14.62 11.45 18.70
N ALA A 164 13.74 11.65 17.71
CA ALA A 164 13.37 12.96 17.19
C ALA A 164 11.84 13.10 17.14
N PRO A 165 11.29 14.31 17.11
CA PRO A 165 9.87 14.49 16.84
C PRO A 165 9.54 14.09 15.40
N PRO A 166 8.33 13.53 15.12
CA PRO A 166 7.93 13.11 13.76
C PRO A 166 7.90 14.28 12.76
N THR A 167 7.76 15.51 13.27
CA THR A 167 7.78 16.74 12.49
C THR A 167 9.18 17.25 12.15
N PHE A 168 10.23 16.55 12.61
CA PHE A 168 11.61 16.94 12.35
C PHE A 168 11.91 16.95 10.85
N LYS A 169 12.46 18.06 10.39
CA LYS A 169 12.87 18.20 8.98
C LYS A 169 14.36 17.89 8.84
N LEU A 170 14.65 16.72 8.27
CA LEU A 170 16.02 16.35 7.98
C LEU A 170 16.52 17.13 6.76
N THR A 171 17.48 18.01 7.00
CA THR A 171 18.23 18.78 5.99
C THR A 171 19.71 18.63 6.26
N PRO A 172 20.62 18.92 5.31
CA PRO A 172 22.05 18.89 5.59
C PRO A 172 22.46 19.79 6.76
N ALA A 173 21.83 20.96 6.88
CA ALA A 173 22.11 21.89 7.99
C ALA A 173 21.65 21.35 9.36
N SER A 174 20.42 20.78 9.42
CA SER A 174 19.92 20.21 10.68
C SER A 174 20.69 18.94 11.08
N ALA A 175 21.14 18.15 10.11
CA ALA A 175 21.96 16.97 10.34
C ALA A 175 23.35 17.35 10.84
N ALA A 176 23.99 18.36 10.26
CA ALA A 176 25.28 18.87 10.72
C ALA A 176 25.20 19.43 12.15
N ALA A 177 24.18 20.26 12.42
CA ALA A 177 23.97 20.80 13.78
C ALA A 177 23.73 19.68 14.81
N TRP A 178 23.03 18.60 14.43
CA TRP A 178 22.84 17.46 15.32
C TRP A 178 24.15 16.71 15.59
N ALA A 179 24.96 16.47 14.55
CA ALA A 179 26.27 15.82 14.70
C ALA A 179 27.23 16.65 15.54
N GLU A 180 27.35 17.96 15.28
CA GLU A 180 28.17 18.89 16.02
C GLU A 180 27.70 19.08 17.48
N GLY A 181 26.38 18.93 17.71
CA GLY A 181 25.79 18.93 19.06
C GLY A 181 26.03 17.67 19.88
N GLY A 182 26.85 16.71 19.40
CA GLY A 182 27.16 15.46 20.08
C GLY A 182 26.01 14.44 20.04
N PHE A 183 25.21 14.43 18.98
CA PHE A 183 24.15 13.45 18.72
C PHE A 183 23.06 13.39 19.81
N GLN A 184 22.79 14.49 20.45
CA GLN A 184 21.80 14.54 21.52
C GLN A 184 20.36 14.43 20.96
N ARG A 185 19.42 14.05 21.85
CA ARG A 185 18.00 13.99 21.50
C ARG A 185 17.52 15.35 20.98
N VAL A 186 16.86 15.32 19.83
CA VAL A 186 16.22 16.50 19.24
C VAL A 186 14.88 16.74 19.93
N ARG A 187 14.61 17.96 20.34
CA ARG A 187 13.35 18.39 20.98
C ARG A 187 12.47 19.14 20.00
#